data_4bf4258b3b357ffab4b31409ad8643bd
#
_entry.id   4bf4258b3b357ffab4b31409ad8643bd
#
_cell.length_a   1.000
_cell.length_b   1.000
_cell.length_c   1.000
_cell.angle_alpha   90.00
_cell.angle_beta   90.00
_cell.angle_gamma   90.00
#
_symmetry.space_group_name_H-M   'P 1'
#
loop_
_entity.id
_entity.type
_entity.pdbx_description
1 polymer ?
#
loop_
_entity_poly.entity_id
_entity_poly.type
_entity_poly.pdbx_seq_one_letter_code
_entity_poly.pdbx_strand_id
1 'polypeptide(L)'
;FIFLFCLGILCSFPMQGQQRDTQKEYNVDSTLYAYYMRCKAEVSSPIVMQMSDTLFLMAEEQGDQRMQAVALCNKLDYYYYKNNQPDSINHYVEIVKDFAKKTNQPKYYYFAWSKRLINYYIKQHQNNIALYEANKMMQEAEQEQYMDGIANAYNVLSSIYQLKRLYSLAIDNKKKEIEITLEYGLDKYNLSTTYSMLGGLYSLTGKT
;
A
#
# COMPACT_ATOMS: atom_id res chain seq x y z
N PHE A 1 23.11 40.04 40.83
CA PHE A 1 22.07 39.53 39.92
C PHE A 1 22.74 38.56 38.95
N ILE A 2 22.63 37.27 39.24
CA ILE A 2 23.18 36.18 38.43
C ILE A 2 22.02 35.64 37.60
N PHE A 3 22.08 35.81 36.27
CA PHE A 3 21.17 35.18 35.33
C PHE A 3 21.71 33.79 35.01
N LEU A 4 21.04 32.76 35.50
CA LEU A 4 21.24 31.37 35.11
C LEU A 4 20.58 31.15 33.74
N PHE A 5 21.42 30.94 32.71
CA PHE A 5 21.02 30.47 31.41
C PHE A 5 20.85 28.94 31.49
N CYS A 6 19.60 28.46 31.59
CA CYS A 6 19.29 27.07 31.37
C CYS A 6 19.34 26.77 29.86
N LEU A 7 20.47 26.26 29.40
CA LEU A 7 20.59 25.59 28.08
C LEU A 7 19.79 24.30 28.11
N GLY A 8 18.56 24.37 27.58
CA GLY A 8 17.80 23.17 27.25
C GLY A 8 18.46 22.43 26.11
N ILE A 9 19.21 21.37 26.43
CA ILE A 9 19.68 20.40 25.45
C ILE A 9 18.45 19.63 25.00
N LEU A 10 17.85 20.05 23.87
CA LEU A 10 16.93 19.23 23.11
C LEU A 10 17.71 18.04 22.56
N CYS A 11 17.72 16.94 23.29
CA CYS A 11 18.08 15.65 22.74
C CYS A 11 17.04 15.30 21.67
N SER A 12 17.30 15.70 20.45
CA SER A 12 16.66 15.12 19.27
C SER A 12 17.16 13.68 19.15
N PHE A 13 16.45 12.75 19.80
CA PHE A 13 16.58 11.34 19.45
C PHE A 13 16.13 11.18 18.00
N PRO A 14 17.02 10.73 17.10
CA PRO A 14 16.53 10.32 15.79
C PRO A 14 15.60 9.13 16.07
N MET A 15 14.32 9.29 15.80
CA MET A 15 13.42 8.17 15.64
C MET A 15 13.90 7.42 14.38
N GLN A 16 14.90 6.57 14.54
CA GLN A 16 15.17 5.51 13.59
C GLN A 16 13.97 4.57 13.66
N GLY A 17 13.00 4.80 12.78
CA GLY A 17 11.96 3.83 12.53
C GLY A 17 12.68 2.51 12.23
N GLN A 18 12.44 1.50 13.06
CA GLN A 18 12.99 0.16 12.86
C GLN A 18 12.61 -0.26 11.43
N GLN A 19 13.60 -0.32 10.56
CA GLN A 19 13.39 -0.76 9.18
C GLN A 19 12.99 -2.23 9.26
N ARG A 20 11.76 -2.53 8.84
CA ARG A 20 11.18 -3.87 8.85
C ARG A 20 12.09 -4.81 8.06
N ASP A 21 12.62 -5.84 8.70
CA ASP A 21 13.37 -6.90 8.01
C ASP A 21 12.39 -7.85 7.31
N THR A 22 11.95 -7.42 6.14
CA THR A 22 10.94 -8.14 5.34
C THR A 22 11.44 -9.53 4.92
N GLN A 23 12.75 -9.73 4.78
CA GLN A 23 13.30 -11.04 4.46
C GLN A 23 13.03 -12.05 5.57
N LYS A 24 13.34 -11.68 6.83
CA LYS A 24 13.10 -12.54 7.99
C LYS A 24 11.62 -12.74 8.28
N GLU A 25 10.86 -11.66 8.21
CA GLU A 25 9.44 -11.69 8.50
C GLU A 25 8.67 -12.64 7.59
N TYR A 26 8.98 -12.66 6.31
CA TYR A 26 8.31 -13.52 5.33
C TYR A 26 9.09 -14.80 5.02
N ASN A 27 10.22 -15.04 5.69
CA ASN A 27 11.09 -16.21 5.45
C ASN A 27 11.38 -16.42 3.95
N VAL A 28 11.83 -15.36 3.28
CA VAL A 28 12.18 -15.39 1.86
C VAL A 28 13.62 -15.90 1.71
N ASP A 29 13.85 -16.76 0.73
CA ASP A 29 15.21 -17.17 0.36
C ASP A 29 16.11 -15.97 0.09
N SER A 30 17.35 -16.03 0.57
CA SER A 30 18.28 -14.90 0.49
C SER A 30 18.62 -14.48 -0.94
N THR A 31 18.67 -15.44 -1.86
CA THR A 31 18.97 -15.20 -3.28
C THR A 31 17.79 -14.51 -3.95
N LEU A 32 16.56 -15.02 -3.72
CA LEU A 32 15.34 -14.38 -4.20
C LEU A 32 15.19 -12.97 -3.65
N TYR A 33 15.44 -12.78 -2.35
CA TYR A 33 15.34 -11.46 -1.75
C TYR A 33 16.38 -10.48 -2.31
N ALA A 34 17.64 -10.91 -2.46
CA ALA A 34 18.69 -10.09 -3.06
C ALA A 34 18.33 -9.70 -4.51
N TYR A 35 17.79 -10.64 -5.29
CA TYR A 35 17.36 -10.35 -6.65
C TYR A 35 16.16 -9.39 -6.70
N TYR A 36 15.17 -9.57 -5.82
CA TYR A 36 14.06 -8.63 -5.63
C TYR A 36 14.54 -7.22 -5.32
N MET A 37 15.52 -7.06 -4.42
CA MET A 37 16.07 -5.74 -4.08
C MET A 37 16.73 -5.06 -5.29
N ARG A 38 17.36 -5.84 -6.18
CA ARG A 38 17.87 -5.32 -7.46
C ARG A 38 16.74 -4.87 -8.39
N CYS A 39 15.68 -5.68 -8.53
CA CYS A 39 14.49 -5.27 -9.29
C CYS A 39 13.90 -3.96 -8.75
N LYS A 40 13.82 -3.84 -7.43
CA LYS A 40 13.29 -2.65 -6.76
C LYS A 40 14.12 -1.40 -7.01
N ALA A 41 15.44 -1.52 -7.08
CA ALA A 41 16.33 -0.41 -7.44
C ALA A 41 16.12 0.07 -8.89
N GLU A 42 15.72 -0.84 -9.78
CA GLU A 42 15.51 -0.58 -11.21
C GLU A 42 14.03 -0.36 -11.58
N VAL A 43 13.15 -0.13 -10.61
CA VAL A 43 11.68 -0.10 -10.81
C VAL A 43 11.23 0.93 -11.86
N SER A 44 11.98 1.99 -12.08
CA SER A 44 11.71 3.02 -13.10
C SER A 44 12.41 2.77 -14.44
N SER A 45 13.23 1.75 -14.54
CA SER A 45 13.97 1.37 -15.74
C SER A 45 13.26 0.26 -16.52
N PRO A 46 13.22 0.30 -17.86
CA PRO A 46 12.63 -0.78 -18.67
C PRO A 46 13.20 -2.17 -18.39
N ILE A 47 14.44 -2.24 -17.92
CA ILE A 47 15.11 -3.51 -17.60
C ILE A 47 14.40 -4.28 -16.50
N VAL A 48 13.64 -3.59 -15.63
CA VAL A 48 12.88 -4.25 -14.56
C VAL A 48 11.87 -5.25 -15.10
N MET A 49 11.38 -5.06 -16.34
CA MET A 49 10.46 -5.99 -16.97
C MET A 49 11.08 -7.38 -17.13
N GLN A 50 12.31 -7.44 -17.71
CA GLN A 50 13.06 -8.70 -17.86
C GLN A 50 13.54 -9.25 -16.51
N MET A 51 14.00 -8.36 -15.62
CA MET A 51 14.40 -8.76 -14.26
C MET A 51 13.23 -9.37 -13.49
N SER A 52 12.02 -8.86 -13.66
CA SER A 52 10.82 -9.42 -13.02
C SER A 52 10.44 -10.77 -13.60
N ASP A 53 10.63 -11.00 -14.91
CA ASP A 53 10.46 -12.34 -15.49
C ASP A 53 11.46 -13.33 -14.88
N THR A 54 12.71 -12.93 -14.74
CA THR A 54 13.74 -13.76 -14.09
C THR A 54 13.39 -14.05 -12.62
N LEU A 55 12.95 -13.03 -11.86
CA LEU A 55 12.51 -13.21 -10.48
C LEU A 55 11.33 -14.16 -10.37
N PHE A 56 10.37 -14.06 -11.29
CA PHE A 56 9.22 -14.95 -11.33
C PHE A 56 9.64 -16.41 -11.52
N LEU A 57 10.52 -16.69 -12.50
CA LEU A 57 11.03 -18.05 -12.75
C LEU A 57 11.85 -18.59 -11.57
N MET A 58 12.73 -17.79 -10.99
CA MET A 58 13.49 -18.18 -9.79
C MET A 58 12.56 -18.53 -8.62
N ALA A 59 11.48 -17.76 -8.43
CA ALA A 59 10.48 -18.03 -7.40
C ALA A 59 9.64 -19.27 -7.72
N GLU A 60 9.35 -19.53 -8.99
CA GLU A 60 8.66 -20.74 -9.45
C GLU A 60 9.48 -21.99 -9.16
N GLU A 61 10.78 -21.99 -9.48
CA GLU A 61 11.71 -23.09 -9.20
C GLU A 61 11.78 -23.42 -7.71
N GLN A 62 11.59 -22.43 -6.84
CA GLN A 62 11.59 -22.60 -5.37
C GLN A 62 10.19 -22.82 -4.79
N GLY A 63 9.13 -22.77 -5.61
CA GLY A 63 7.75 -22.90 -5.15
C GLY A 63 7.25 -21.70 -4.33
N ASP A 64 7.93 -20.54 -4.38
CA ASP A 64 7.52 -19.33 -3.64
C ASP A 64 6.52 -18.49 -4.46
N GLN A 65 5.24 -18.85 -4.34
CA GLN A 65 4.14 -18.13 -4.99
C GLN A 65 4.05 -16.65 -4.55
N ARG A 66 4.52 -16.31 -3.35
CA ARG A 66 4.52 -14.92 -2.87
C ARG A 66 5.51 -14.08 -3.66
N MET A 67 6.72 -14.61 -3.91
CA MET A 67 7.72 -13.93 -4.71
C MET A 67 7.36 -13.88 -6.20
N GLN A 68 6.61 -14.87 -6.71
CA GLN A 68 6.00 -14.77 -8.04
C GLN A 68 5.01 -13.60 -8.13
N ALA A 69 4.11 -13.44 -7.12
CA ALA A 69 3.19 -12.31 -7.08
C ALA A 69 3.95 -10.96 -6.98
N VAL A 70 5.03 -10.90 -6.19
CA VAL A 70 5.89 -9.72 -6.09
C VAL A 70 6.53 -9.38 -7.44
N ALA A 71 6.99 -10.37 -8.20
CA ALA A 71 7.54 -10.17 -9.53
C ALA A 71 6.51 -9.53 -10.50
N LEU A 72 5.26 -9.99 -10.46
CA LEU A 72 4.17 -9.39 -11.23
C LEU A 72 3.89 -7.94 -10.77
N CYS A 73 3.91 -7.68 -9.46
CA CYS A 73 3.77 -6.32 -8.91
C CYS A 73 4.91 -5.40 -9.34
N ASN A 74 6.15 -5.86 -9.50
CA ASN A 74 7.25 -5.04 -10.00
C ASN A 74 6.99 -4.54 -11.43
N LYS A 75 6.38 -5.37 -12.30
CA LYS A 75 5.99 -4.94 -13.65
C LYS A 75 4.89 -3.88 -13.61
N LEU A 76 3.90 -4.06 -12.74
CA LEU A 76 2.87 -3.05 -12.48
C LEU A 76 3.49 -1.75 -11.97
N ASP A 77 4.46 -1.83 -11.05
CA ASP A 77 5.17 -0.69 -10.48
C ASP A 77 5.91 0.11 -11.54
N TYR A 78 6.52 -0.54 -12.52
CA TYR A 78 7.16 0.14 -13.65
C TYR A 78 6.18 1.08 -14.36
N TYR A 79 5.01 0.61 -14.75
CA TYR A 79 4.01 1.46 -15.44
C TYR A 79 3.44 2.54 -14.53
N TYR A 80 3.25 2.24 -13.26
CA TYR A 80 2.77 3.20 -12.27
C TYR A 80 3.76 4.36 -12.04
N TYR A 81 5.07 4.09 -11.96
CA TYR A 81 6.09 5.12 -11.73
C TYR A 81 6.54 5.82 -13.01
N LYS A 82 6.49 5.15 -14.15
CA LYS A 82 6.89 5.71 -15.45
C LYS A 82 5.90 6.72 -16.03
N ASN A 83 4.71 6.83 -15.49
CA ASN A 83 3.62 7.74 -15.85
C ASN A 83 2.77 7.40 -17.07
N ASN A 84 1.44 7.64 -16.88
CA ASN A 84 0.43 7.87 -17.89
C ASN A 84 0.14 6.72 -18.87
N GLN A 85 0.26 5.48 -18.41
CA GLN A 85 -0.22 4.34 -19.19
C GLN A 85 -1.33 3.60 -18.43
N PRO A 86 -2.55 4.19 -18.31
CA PRO A 86 -3.65 3.59 -17.55
C PRO A 86 -4.01 2.19 -18.03
N ASP A 87 -3.97 1.96 -19.33
CA ASP A 87 -4.27 0.65 -19.91
C ASP A 87 -3.27 -0.42 -19.47
N SER A 88 -1.98 -0.05 -19.40
CA SER A 88 -0.94 -0.95 -18.89
C SER A 88 -1.09 -1.21 -17.38
N ILE A 89 -1.43 -0.18 -16.59
CA ILE A 89 -1.72 -0.35 -15.16
C ILE A 89 -2.92 -1.29 -14.97
N ASN A 90 -4.03 -1.05 -15.67
CA ASN A 90 -5.21 -1.92 -15.62
C ASN A 90 -4.86 -3.36 -16.03
N HIS A 91 -4.13 -3.53 -17.13
CA HIS A 91 -3.71 -4.84 -17.61
C HIS A 91 -2.91 -5.63 -16.56
N TYR A 92 -1.91 -5.00 -15.91
CA TYR A 92 -1.12 -5.67 -14.89
C TYR A 92 -1.88 -5.88 -13.58
N VAL A 93 -2.85 -5.03 -13.23
CA VAL A 93 -3.75 -5.30 -12.10
C VAL A 93 -4.56 -6.57 -12.35
N GLU A 94 -5.10 -6.77 -13.56
CA GLU A 94 -5.83 -8.01 -13.89
C GLU A 94 -4.91 -9.24 -13.88
N ILE A 95 -3.67 -9.14 -14.37
CA ILE A 95 -2.67 -10.24 -14.28
C ILE A 95 -2.41 -10.60 -12.81
N VAL A 96 -2.20 -9.60 -11.94
CA VAL A 96 -1.99 -9.84 -10.50
C VAL A 96 -3.25 -10.45 -9.87
N LYS A 97 -4.45 -10.00 -10.27
CA LYS A 97 -5.73 -10.54 -9.81
C LYS A 97 -5.85 -12.03 -10.14
N ASP A 98 -5.65 -12.38 -11.41
CA ASP A 98 -5.76 -13.76 -11.86
C ASP A 98 -4.76 -14.69 -11.16
N PHE A 99 -3.52 -14.21 -11.00
CA PHE A 99 -2.50 -14.96 -10.27
C PHE A 99 -2.86 -15.10 -8.79
N ALA A 100 -3.28 -14.00 -8.14
CA ALA A 100 -3.66 -13.98 -6.73
C ALA A 100 -4.83 -14.94 -6.44
N LYS A 101 -5.82 -14.99 -7.34
CA LYS A 101 -6.96 -15.93 -7.22
C LYS A 101 -6.51 -17.39 -7.39
N LYS A 102 -5.67 -17.69 -8.37
CA LYS A 102 -5.14 -19.05 -8.60
C LYS A 102 -4.29 -19.57 -7.45
N THR A 103 -3.55 -18.67 -6.77
CA THR A 103 -2.61 -19.05 -5.72
C THR A 103 -3.13 -18.77 -4.30
N ASN A 104 -4.38 -18.32 -4.17
CA ASN A 104 -4.98 -17.91 -2.90
C ASN A 104 -4.15 -16.85 -2.15
N GLN A 105 -3.71 -15.81 -2.88
CA GLN A 105 -2.88 -14.72 -2.38
C GLN A 105 -3.56 -13.35 -2.55
N PRO A 106 -4.79 -13.14 -2.03
CA PRO A 106 -5.62 -11.96 -2.32
C PRO A 106 -4.93 -10.64 -1.99
N LYS A 107 -4.06 -10.62 -0.96
CA LYS A 107 -3.34 -9.41 -0.54
C LYS A 107 -2.61 -8.67 -1.69
N TYR A 108 -2.05 -9.41 -2.65
CA TYR A 108 -1.33 -8.79 -3.77
C TYR A 108 -2.27 -8.12 -4.76
N TYR A 109 -3.44 -8.69 -4.99
CA TYR A 109 -4.47 -8.10 -5.82
C TYR A 109 -5.02 -6.81 -5.19
N TYR A 110 -5.43 -6.85 -3.92
CA TYR A 110 -5.94 -5.66 -3.24
C TYR A 110 -4.87 -4.57 -3.08
N PHE A 111 -3.59 -4.95 -2.91
CA PHE A 111 -2.47 -4.02 -2.99
C PHE A 111 -2.35 -3.38 -4.37
N ALA A 112 -2.35 -4.16 -5.44
CA ALA A 112 -2.27 -3.68 -6.81
C ALA A 112 -3.42 -2.70 -7.12
N TRP A 113 -4.63 -3.06 -6.73
CA TRP A 113 -5.81 -2.23 -6.95
C TRP A 113 -5.75 -0.92 -6.16
N SER A 114 -5.57 -1.00 -4.83
CA SER A 114 -5.58 0.19 -3.95
C SER A 114 -4.36 1.09 -4.15
N LYS A 115 -3.15 0.51 -4.14
CA LYS A 115 -1.90 1.28 -4.10
C LYS A 115 -1.36 1.66 -5.48
N ARG A 116 -1.89 1.07 -6.55
CA ARG A 116 -1.46 1.40 -7.92
C ARG A 116 -2.59 2.00 -8.74
N LEU A 117 -3.65 1.23 -9.04
CA LEU A 117 -4.71 1.71 -9.91
C LEU A 117 -5.46 2.90 -9.32
N ILE A 118 -6.01 2.77 -8.12
CA ILE A 118 -6.78 3.85 -7.49
C ILE A 118 -5.90 5.06 -7.21
N ASN A 119 -4.67 4.85 -6.69
CA ASN A 119 -3.73 5.94 -6.48
C ASN A 119 -3.29 6.61 -7.78
N TYR A 120 -3.23 5.89 -8.90
CA TYR A 120 -3.01 6.49 -10.21
C TYR A 120 -4.11 7.51 -10.53
N TYR A 121 -5.38 7.12 -10.43
CA TYR A 121 -6.50 8.03 -10.67
C TYR A 121 -6.51 9.23 -9.71
N ILE A 122 -6.15 9.02 -8.44
CA ILE A 122 -6.00 10.11 -7.47
C ILE A 122 -4.92 11.11 -7.91
N LYS A 123 -3.75 10.63 -8.32
CA LYS A 123 -2.65 11.47 -8.81
C LYS A 123 -3.00 12.24 -10.08
N GLN A 124 -3.86 11.68 -10.93
CA GLN A 124 -4.38 12.34 -12.13
C GLN A 124 -5.58 13.26 -11.84
N HIS A 125 -5.90 13.51 -10.56
CA HIS A 125 -7.08 14.29 -10.15
C HIS A 125 -8.42 13.74 -10.65
N GLN A 126 -8.46 12.47 -11.05
CA GLN A 126 -9.67 11.77 -11.53
C GLN A 126 -10.43 11.15 -10.34
N ASN A 127 -10.77 11.98 -9.36
CA ASN A 127 -11.33 11.54 -8.08
C ASN A 127 -12.65 10.77 -8.20
N ASN A 128 -13.45 11.01 -9.26
CA ASN A 128 -14.69 10.26 -9.47
C ASN A 128 -14.43 8.83 -9.95
N ILE A 129 -13.42 8.62 -10.81
CA ILE A 129 -12.99 7.27 -11.23
C ILE A 129 -12.35 6.55 -10.03
N ALA A 130 -11.50 7.23 -9.29
CA ALA A 130 -10.92 6.68 -8.06
C ALA A 130 -12.00 6.23 -7.06
N LEU A 131 -13.06 7.02 -6.89
CA LEU A 131 -14.19 6.69 -6.02
C LEU A 131 -14.97 5.48 -6.53
N TYR A 132 -15.23 5.40 -7.83
CA TYR A 132 -15.87 4.25 -8.45
C TYR A 132 -15.08 2.97 -8.22
N GLU A 133 -13.78 2.99 -8.49
CA GLU A 133 -12.89 1.83 -8.29
C GLU A 133 -12.79 1.44 -6.80
N ALA A 134 -12.74 2.41 -5.88
CA ALA A 134 -12.71 2.13 -4.46
C ALA A 134 -14.00 1.45 -3.96
N ASN A 135 -15.18 1.87 -4.45
CA ASN A 135 -16.44 1.23 -4.11
C ASN A 135 -16.54 -0.18 -4.71
N LYS A 136 -16.06 -0.36 -5.95
CA LYS A 136 -16.00 -1.69 -6.57
C LYS A 136 -15.08 -2.63 -5.79
N MET A 137 -13.93 -2.14 -5.35
CA MET A 137 -13.00 -2.89 -4.50
C MET A 137 -13.66 -3.28 -3.16
N MET A 138 -14.41 -2.37 -2.53
CA MET A 138 -15.17 -2.64 -1.31
C MET A 138 -16.17 -3.78 -1.53
N GLN A 139 -16.99 -3.68 -2.58
CA GLN A 139 -18.00 -4.71 -2.89
C GLN A 139 -17.35 -6.09 -3.14
N GLU A 140 -16.25 -6.15 -3.88
CA GLU A 140 -15.56 -7.42 -4.14
C GLU A 140 -14.96 -7.99 -2.84
N ALA A 141 -14.35 -7.14 -1.99
CA ALA A 141 -13.80 -7.57 -0.71
C ALA A 141 -14.88 -8.06 0.28
N GLU A 142 -16.05 -7.42 0.30
CA GLU A 142 -17.20 -7.86 1.09
C GLU A 142 -17.75 -9.22 0.61
N GLN A 143 -17.88 -9.41 -0.70
CA GLN A 143 -18.31 -10.68 -1.30
C GLN A 143 -17.32 -11.82 -1.00
N GLU A 144 -16.03 -11.53 -1.02
CA GLU A 144 -14.97 -12.48 -0.70
C GLU A 144 -14.74 -12.64 0.82
N GLN A 145 -15.41 -11.84 1.64
CA GLN A 145 -15.22 -11.76 3.10
C GLN A 145 -13.74 -11.53 3.48
N TYR A 146 -13.03 -10.75 2.65
CA TYR A 146 -11.62 -10.49 2.83
C TYR A 146 -11.38 -9.19 3.61
N MET A 147 -11.18 -9.31 4.92
CA MET A 147 -11.13 -8.17 5.86
C MET A 147 -10.00 -7.18 5.57
N ASP A 148 -8.81 -7.65 5.14
CA ASP A 148 -7.73 -6.75 4.68
C ASP A 148 -8.15 -5.92 3.47
N GLY A 149 -8.90 -6.51 2.54
CA GLY A 149 -9.46 -5.82 1.37
C GLY A 149 -10.44 -4.74 1.79
N ILE A 150 -11.34 -5.04 2.73
CA ILE A 150 -12.32 -4.10 3.28
C ILE A 150 -11.61 -2.94 4.00
N ALA A 151 -10.62 -3.23 4.86
CA ALA A 151 -9.82 -2.20 5.53
C ALA A 151 -9.08 -1.29 4.53
N ASN A 152 -8.48 -1.88 3.48
CA ASN A 152 -7.85 -1.13 2.40
C ASN A 152 -8.84 -0.24 1.64
N ALA A 153 -10.07 -0.71 1.40
CA ALA A 153 -11.11 0.09 0.74
C ALA A 153 -11.51 1.29 1.59
N TYR A 154 -11.73 1.12 2.89
CA TYR A 154 -11.99 2.24 3.81
C TYR A 154 -10.84 3.25 3.85
N ASN A 155 -9.59 2.79 3.85
CA ASN A 155 -8.41 3.66 3.78
C ASN A 155 -8.43 4.54 2.53
N VAL A 156 -8.67 3.93 1.38
CA VAL A 156 -8.70 4.65 0.08
C VAL A 156 -9.88 5.61 0.01
N LEU A 157 -11.08 5.17 0.42
CA LEU A 157 -12.28 6.01 0.47
C LEU A 157 -12.06 7.23 1.37
N SER A 158 -11.45 7.04 2.55
CA SER A 158 -11.09 8.14 3.44
C SER A 158 -10.19 9.17 2.73
N SER A 159 -9.16 8.70 2.01
CA SER A 159 -8.25 9.57 1.27
C SER A 159 -8.97 10.36 0.15
N ILE A 160 -9.86 9.70 -0.59
CA ILE A 160 -10.62 10.34 -1.67
C ILE A 160 -11.60 11.39 -1.09
N TYR A 161 -12.30 11.07 0.01
CA TYR A 161 -13.20 12.03 0.66
C TYR A 161 -12.44 13.23 1.25
N GLN A 162 -11.23 13.02 1.79
CA GLN A 162 -10.36 14.12 2.23
C GLN A 162 -10.02 15.06 1.06
N LEU A 163 -9.63 14.54 -0.10
CA LEU A 163 -9.35 15.34 -1.31
C LEU A 163 -10.57 16.10 -1.80
N LYS A 164 -11.76 15.52 -1.64
CA LYS A 164 -13.04 16.18 -1.95
C LYS A 164 -13.51 17.14 -0.85
N ARG A 165 -12.74 17.35 0.23
CA ARG A 165 -13.05 18.15 1.42
C ARG A 165 -14.31 17.68 2.18
N LEU A 166 -14.71 16.43 2.00
CA LEU A 166 -15.80 15.79 2.70
C LEU A 166 -15.27 15.14 3.99
N TYR A 167 -14.77 16.00 4.90
CA TYR A 167 -13.99 15.54 6.05
C TYR A 167 -14.74 14.62 7.00
N SER A 168 -16.06 14.81 7.21
CA SER A 168 -16.86 13.89 8.04
C SER A 168 -16.82 12.48 7.47
N LEU A 169 -17.05 12.31 6.17
CA LEU A 169 -16.98 11.00 5.50
C LEU A 169 -15.56 10.42 5.55
N ALA A 170 -14.53 11.27 5.40
CA ALA A 170 -13.14 10.82 5.54
C ALA A 170 -12.85 10.26 6.93
N ILE A 171 -13.31 10.95 7.98
CA ILE A 171 -13.17 10.54 9.38
C ILE A 171 -13.90 9.21 9.63
N ASP A 172 -15.15 9.10 9.18
CA ASP A 172 -15.95 7.89 9.39
C ASP A 172 -15.32 6.66 8.73
N ASN A 173 -14.82 6.81 7.49
CA ASN A 173 -14.12 5.73 6.81
C ASN A 173 -12.80 5.39 7.51
N LYS A 174 -12.05 6.38 8.00
CA LYS A 174 -10.80 6.13 8.73
C LYS A 174 -11.02 5.41 10.05
N LYS A 175 -12.13 5.70 10.76
CA LYS A 175 -12.53 4.96 11.97
C LYS A 175 -12.85 3.50 11.66
N LYS A 176 -13.62 3.24 10.58
CA LYS A 176 -13.97 1.88 10.17
C LYS A 176 -12.72 1.05 9.77
N GLU A 177 -11.74 1.67 9.10
CA GLU A 177 -10.44 1.03 8.82
C GLU A 177 -9.76 0.59 10.12
N ILE A 178 -9.71 1.47 11.14
CA ILE A 178 -9.10 1.17 12.45
C ILE A 178 -9.87 0.05 13.16
N GLU A 179 -11.19 0.13 13.21
CA GLU A 179 -12.06 -0.84 13.84
C GLU A 179 -11.83 -2.25 13.29
N ILE A 180 -11.90 -2.43 11.97
CA ILE A 180 -11.65 -3.72 11.31
C ILE A 180 -10.21 -4.19 11.55
N THR A 181 -9.24 -3.30 11.45
CA THR A 181 -7.82 -3.65 11.69
C THR A 181 -7.61 -4.20 13.10
N LEU A 182 -8.27 -3.62 14.10
CA LEU A 182 -8.17 -4.08 15.49
C LEU A 182 -8.96 -5.36 15.74
N GLU A 183 -10.20 -5.44 15.25
CA GLU A 183 -11.11 -6.57 15.46
C GLU A 183 -10.54 -7.85 14.87
N TYR A 184 -10.02 -7.79 13.65
CA TYR A 184 -9.49 -8.97 12.94
C TYR A 184 -7.99 -9.17 13.10
N GLY A 185 -7.32 -8.34 13.92
CA GLY A 185 -5.89 -8.46 14.18
C GLY A 185 -5.02 -8.29 12.94
N LEU A 186 -5.48 -7.49 11.97
CA LEU A 186 -4.77 -7.23 10.73
C LEU A 186 -3.42 -6.52 10.99
N ASP A 187 -2.62 -6.30 9.95
CA ASP A 187 -1.28 -5.70 10.08
C ASP A 187 -1.31 -4.38 10.87
N LYS A 188 -0.95 -4.46 12.14
CA LYS A 188 -0.91 -3.33 13.08
C LYS A 188 0.26 -2.37 12.84
N TYR A 189 1.18 -2.72 11.93
CA TYR A 189 2.36 -1.91 11.67
C TYR A 189 2.02 -0.49 11.23
N ASN A 190 0.92 -0.34 10.49
CA ASN A 190 0.46 0.95 9.98
C ASN A 190 -0.52 1.68 10.91
N LEU A 191 -0.93 1.10 12.05
CA LEU A 191 -1.93 1.72 12.94
C LEU A 191 -1.52 3.11 13.43
N SER A 192 -0.24 3.32 13.80
CA SER A 192 0.22 4.63 14.26
C SER A 192 0.07 5.69 13.16
N THR A 193 0.36 5.33 11.91
CA THR A 193 0.16 6.19 10.74
C THR A 193 -1.33 6.47 10.52
N THR A 194 -2.18 5.44 10.65
CA THR A 194 -3.62 5.58 10.49
C THR A 194 -4.23 6.50 11.55
N TYR A 195 -3.81 6.37 12.83
CA TYR A 195 -4.21 7.30 13.90
C TYR A 195 -3.71 8.72 13.66
N SER A 196 -2.47 8.88 13.19
CA SER A 196 -1.93 10.19 12.83
C SER A 196 -2.74 10.87 11.72
N MET A 197 -3.13 10.09 10.68
CA MET A 197 -4.01 10.60 9.62
C MET A 197 -5.39 10.98 10.15
N LEU A 198 -5.97 10.21 11.07
CA LEU A 198 -7.24 10.54 11.72
C LEU A 198 -7.13 11.82 12.53
N GLY A 199 -6.05 12.01 13.29
CA GLY A 199 -5.77 13.26 14.02
C GLY A 199 -5.66 14.47 13.08
N GLY A 200 -4.98 14.31 11.95
CA GLY A 200 -4.92 15.33 10.89
C GLY A 200 -6.30 15.69 10.34
N LEU A 201 -7.17 14.70 10.11
CA LEU A 201 -8.54 14.95 9.66
C LEU A 201 -9.37 15.75 10.70
N TYR A 202 -9.23 15.43 11.99
CA TYR A 202 -9.89 16.20 13.05
C TYR A 202 -9.40 17.64 13.09
N SER A 203 -8.10 17.88 12.96
CA SER A 203 -7.54 19.23 12.91
C SER A 203 -8.13 20.06 11.76
N LEU A 204 -8.36 19.44 10.58
CA LEU A 204 -9.00 20.10 9.44
C LEU A 204 -10.46 20.48 9.66
N THR A 205 -11.14 19.85 10.63
CA THR A 205 -12.54 20.14 10.98
C THR A 205 -12.67 21.09 12.17
N GLY A 206 -11.54 21.55 12.75
CA GLY A 206 -11.54 22.36 13.97
C GLY A 206 -11.99 21.60 15.23
N LYS A 207 -12.03 20.27 15.17
CA LYS A 207 -12.31 19.38 16.30
C LYS A 207 -10.97 18.85 16.82
N THR A 208 -10.37 19.58 17.74
CA THR A 208 -9.16 19.16 18.48
C THR A 208 -9.54 18.42 19.75
#